data_59fb2ac08be861b05c4d49abcc267fba
#
_entry.id   59fb2ac08be861b05c4d49abcc267fba
#
_cell.length_a   1.000
_cell.length_b   1.000
_cell.length_c   1.000
_cell.angle_alpha   90.00
_cell.angle_beta   90.00
_cell.angle_gamma   90.00
#
_symmetry.space_group_name_H-M   'P 1'
#
loop_
_entity.id
_entity.type
_entity.pdbx_description
1 polymer ?
#
loop_
_entity_poly.entity_id
_entity_poly.type
_entity_poly.pdbx_seq_one_letter_code
_entity_poly.pdbx_strand_id
1 'polypeptide(L)'
;MIAVSDWAAADSFYRDVLGAEIPPHDQWWGEYRFGEWKLNVHGPGFEGLNARRPVEPGNSDLCFVWPGSMAEAIAHLAAHGVPIEAGPFERDAGSRGKAIHLYFRDPDGSLLEFVSYGELED
;
A
#
# COMPACT_ATOMS: atom_id res chain seq x y z
N MET A 1 7.22 -0.44 -7.91
CA MET A 1 8.38 0.18 -7.24
C MET A 1 7.94 1.44 -6.52
N ILE A 2 8.45 1.66 -5.32
CA ILE A 2 8.19 2.87 -4.56
C ILE A 2 9.49 3.44 -4.03
N ALA A 3 9.48 4.70 -3.61
CA ALA A 3 10.56 5.31 -2.86
C ALA A 3 10.06 5.72 -1.48
N VAL A 4 10.95 5.70 -0.51
CA VAL A 4 10.64 6.06 0.88
C VAL A 4 11.66 7.07 1.40
N SER A 5 11.22 7.98 2.25
CA SER A 5 12.11 8.98 2.85
C SER A 5 12.62 8.54 4.23
N ASP A 6 11.90 7.66 4.91
CA ASP A 6 12.23 7.17 6.25
C ASP A 6 11.95 5.68 6.31
N TRP A 7 13.02 4.88 6.35
CA TRP A 7 12.91 3.43 6.36
C TRP A 7 12.13 2.90 7.57
N ALA A 8 12.35 3.46 8.74
CA ALA A 8 11.67 2.97 9.95
C ALA A 8 10.16 3.16 9.85
N ALA A 9 9.72 4.34 9.44
CA ALA A 9 8.30 4.63 9.27
C ALA A 9 7.68 3.80 8.14
N ALA A 10 8.37 3.68 7.02
CA ALA A 10 7.87 2.92 5.87
C ALA A 10 7.81 1.42 6.18
N ASP A 11 8.85 0.84 6.77
CA ASP A 11 8.87 -0.57 7.11
C ASP A 11 7.73 -0.92 8.08
N SER A 12 7.55 -0.10 9.13
CA SER A 12 6.45 -0.29 10.07
C SER A 12 5.09 -0.25 9.38
N PHE A 13 4.87 0.75 8.53
CA PHE A 13 3.60 0.91 7.85
C PHE A 13 3.32 -0.26 6.90
N TYR A 14 4.26 -0.59 6.02
CA TYR A 14 4.04 -1.64 5.03
C TYR A 14 3.94 -3.02 5.66
N ARG A 15 4.65 -3.27 6.76
CA ARG A 15 4.52 -4.52 7.50
C ARG A 15 3.21 -4.60 8.27
N ASP A 16 2.88 -3.58 9.06
CA ASP A 16 1.79 -3.66 10.03
C ASP A 16 0.43 -3.34 9.40
N VAL A 17 0.38 -2.40 8.49
CA VAL A 17 -0.87 -2.00 7.82
C VAL A 17 -1.15 -2.86 6.59
N LEU A 18 -0.14 -3.10 5.76
CA LEU A 18 -0.30 -3.81 4.50
C LEU A 18 0.10 -5.28 4.53
N GLY A 19 0.70 -5.74 5.62
CA GLY A 19 1.04 -7.15 5.77
C GLY A 19 2.27 -7.60 5.01
N ALA A 20 3.16 -6.69 4.64
CA ALA A 20 4.37 -7.05 3.92
C ALA A 20 5.32 -7.87 4.77
N GLU A 21 5.98 -8.82 4.14
CA GLU A 21 7.14 -9.48 4.68
C GLU A 21 8.38 -8.72 4.21
N ILE A 22 9.23 -8.28 5.14
CA ILE A 22 10.35 -7.39 4.82
C ILE A 22 11.65 -8.08 5.21
N PRO A 23 12.44 -8.59 4.24
CA PRO A 23 13.75 -9.12 4.53
C PRO A 23 14.72 -8.00 4.95
N PRO A 24 15.80 -8.32 5.66
CA PRO A 24 16.81 -7.31 6.01
C PRO A 24 17.30 -6.59 4.76
N HIS A 25 17.47 -5.27 4.86
CA HIS A 25 17.90 -4.44 3.74
C HIS A 25 18.90 -3.39 4.21
N ASP A 26 19.63 -2.81 3.26
CA ASP A 26 20.51 -1.68 3.54
C ASP A 26 19.73 -0.35 3.50
N GLN A 27 20.45 0.77 3.56
CA GLN A 27 19.82 2.09 3.54
C GLN A 27 19.40 2.56 2.15
N TRP A 28 19.85 1.85 1.11
CA TRP A 28 19.67 2.28 -0.28
C TRP A 28 18.51 1.59 -0.96
N TRP A 29 18.30 0.29 -0.67
CA TRP A 29 17.40 -0.55 -1.42
C TRP A 29 16.83 -1.66 -0.55
N GLY A 30 15.56 -2.00 -0.79
CA GLY A 30 14.89 -3.10 -0.11
C GLY A 30 13.75 -3.67 -0.91
N GLU A 31 13.05 -4.61 -0.29
CA GLU A 31 11.86 -5.24 -0.87
C GLU A 31 10.75 -5.31 0.15
N TYR A 32 9.52 -5.06 -0.30
CA TYR A 32 8.32 -5.38 0.46
C TYR A 32 7.61 -6.52 -0.26
N ARG A 33 7.45 -7.66 0.40
CA ARG A 33 6.90 -8.89 -0.18
C ARG A 33 5.47 -9.12 0.24
N PHE A 34 4.63 -9.46 -0.76
CA PHE A 34 3.22 -9.76 -0.57
C PHE A 34 2.93 -11.10 -1.28
N GLY A 35 3.12 -12.23 -0.57
CA GLY A 35 3.01 -13.54 -1.18
C GLY A 35 4.03 -13.71 -2.30
N GLU A 36 3.56 -13.95 -3.52
CA GLU A 36 4.42 -14.12 -4.70
C GLU A 36 4.84 -12.79 -5.33
N TRP A 37 4.27 -11.67 -4.89
CA TRP A 37 4.53 -10.35 -5.43
C TRP A 37 5.45 -9.56 -4.52
N LYS A 38 6.19 -8.65 -5.11
CA LYS A 38 7.04 -7.75 -4.33
C LYS A 38 7.05 -6.34 -4.92
N LEU A 39 7.28 -5.38 -4.05
CA LEU A 39 7.64 -4.03 -4.44
C LEU A 39 9.14 -3.86 -4.21
N ASN A 40 9.84 -3.36 -5.20
CA ASN A 40 11.19 -2.86 -4.99
C ASN A 40 11.10 -1.48 -4.36
N VAL A 41 11.94 -1.21 -3.37
CA VAL A 41 11.88 0.01 -2.56
C VAL A 41 13.21 0.72 -2.62
N HIS A 42 13.18 2.00 -3.01
CA HIS A 42 14.36 2.85 -3.03
C HIS A 42 14.37 3.74 -1.80
N GLY A 43 15.46 3.70 -1.05
CA GLY A 43 15.68 4.58 0.09
C GLY A 43 16.24 5.93 -0.32
N PRO A 44 16.44 6.84 0.66
CA PRO A 44 17.01 8.15 0.40
C PRO A 44 18.40 8.03 -0.23
N GLY A 45 18.63 8.80 -1.28
CA GLY A 45 19.93 8.83 -1.96
C GLY A 45 20.21 7.64 -2.85
N PHE A 46 19.22 6.84 -3.20
CA PHE A 46 19.40 5.71 -4.08
C PHE A 46 20.05 6.15 -5.41
N GLU A 47 21.15 5.49 -5.77
CA GLU A 47 21.83 5.67 -7.04
C GLU A 47 21.92 4.33 -7.73
N GLY A 48 21.04 4.09 -8.67
CA GLY A 48 21.01 2.84 -9.39
C GLY A 48 20.17 2.97 -10.63
N LEU A 49 19.79 1.84 -11.18
CA LEU A 49 18.97 1.83 -12.38
C LEU A 49 17.56 2.28 -12.02
N ASN A 50 17.09 3.32 -12.70
CA ASN A 50 15.81 3.94 -12.47
C ASN A 50 15.02 4.10 -13.77
N ALA A 51 13.73 4.35 -13.63
CA ALA A 51 12.94 4.84 -14.74
C ALA A 51 13.43 6.23 -15.16
N ARG A 52 13.09 6.64 -16.37
CA ARG A 52 13.47 7.96 -16.89
C ARG A 52 12.96 9.09 -15.99
N ARG A 53 11.77 8.92 -15.42
CA ARG A 53 11.27 9.75 -14.33
C ARG A 53 11.24 8.87 -13.09
N PRO A 54 12.22 9.00 -12.19
CA PRO A 54 12.34 8.12 -11.04
C PRO A 54 11.15 8.23 -10.11
N VAL A 55 10.86 7.13 -9.42
CA VAL A 55 9.92 7.16 -8.30
C VAL A 55 10.52 8.00 -7.17
N GLU A 56 9.70 8.83 -6.56
CA GLU A 56 10.07 9.66 -5.43
C GLU A 56 9.13 9.40 -4.26
N PRO A 57 9.55 9.69 -3.00
CA PRO A 57 8.65 9.51 -1.87
C PRO A 57 7.36 10.29 -2.08
N GLY A 58 6.21 9.60 -1.91
CA GLY A 58 4.91 10.21 -2.01
C GLY A 58 4.30 10.29 -3.42
N ASN A 59 4.98 9.78 -4.45
CA ASN A 59 4.43 9.86 -5.81
C ASN A 59 3.93 8.54 -6.40
N SER A 60 3.77 7.52 -5.58
CA SER A 60 3.23 6.24 -6.01
C SER A 60 1.72 6.19 -5.82
N ASP A 61 1.08 5.28 -6.56
CA ASP A 61 -0.35 5.01 -6.50
C ASP A 61 -0.51 3.49 -6.63
N LEU A 62 -0.92 2.84 -5.55
CA LEU A 62 -0.93 1.38 -5.45
C LEU A 62 -2.28 0.89 -4.97
N CYS A 63 -2.73 -0.23 -5.55
CA CYS A 63 -3.97 -0.88 -5.16
C CYS A 63 -3.68 -2.28 -4.61
N PHE A 64 -4.28 -2.60 -3.47
CA PHE A 64 -4.15 -3.91 -2.82
C PHE A 64 -5.52 -4.53 -2.67
N VAL A 65 -5.64 -5.81 -2.96
CA VAL A 65 -6.87 -6.55 -2.71
C VAL A 65 -6.95 -6.89 -1.23
N TRP A 66 -8.03 -6.45 -0.58
CA TRP A 66 -8.33 -6.85 0.79
C TRP A 66 -9.13 -8.17 0.75
N PRO A 67 -8.70 -9.21 1.44
CA PRO A 67 -9.30 -10.54 1.30
C PRO A 67 -10.61 -10.75 2.06
N GLY A 68 -11.08 -9.75 2.79
CA GLY A 68 -12.32 -9.83 3.55
C GLY A 68 -13.28 -8.72 3.20
N SER A 69 -14.11 -8.35 4.16
CA SER A 69 -15.10 -7.29 3.97
C SER A 69 -14.46 -5.90 4.08
N MET A 70 -15.12 -4.92 3.51
CA MET A 70 -14.68 -3.52 3.65
C MET A 70 -14.78 -3.06 5.11
N ALA A 71 -15.75 -3.56 5.88
CA ALA A 71 -15.86 -3.25 7.31
C ALA A 71 -14.61 -3.69 8.07
N GLU A 72 -14.07 -4.87 7.76
CA GLU A 72 -12.82 -5.34 8.37
C GLU A 72 -11.62 -4.46 7.95
N ALA A 73 -11.57 -4.04 6.70
CA ALA A 73 -10.50 -3.15 6.22
C ALA A 73 -10.53 -1.82 6.94
N ILE A 74 -11.72 -1.23 7.11
CA ILE A 74 -11.89 0.03 7.85
C ILE A 74 -11.43 -0.11 9.30
N ALA A 75 -11.84 -1.20 9.96
CA ALA A 75 -11.42 -1.48 11.33
C ALA A 75 -9.90 -1.66 11.45
N HIS A 76 -9.29 -2.31 10.48
CA HIS A 76 -7.85 -2.52 10.43
C HIS A 76 -7.09 -1.19 10.33
N LEU A 77 -7.50 -0.32 9.43
CA LEU A 77 -6.89 1.01 9.30
C LEU A 77 -7.05 1.84 10.57
N ALA A 78 -8.24 1.80 11.18
CA ALA A 78 -8.49 2.50 12.43
C ALA A 78 -7.60 1.98 13.56
N ALA A 79 -7.40 0.66 13.64
CA ALA A 79 -6.55 0.04 14.65
C ALA A 79 -5.09 0.47 14.54
N HIS A 80 -4.65 0.86 13.35
CA HIS A 80 -3.28 1.32 13.09
C HIS A 80 -3.17 2.83 12.98
N GLY A 81 -4.24 3.56 13.29
CA GLY A 81 -4.23 5.02 13.29
C GLY A 81 -4.10 5.64 11.90
N VAL A 82 -4.51 4.92 10.85
CA VAL A 82 -4.41 5.39 9.47
C VAL A 82 -5.72 6.06 9.07
N PRO A 83 -5.71 7.37 8.77
CA PRO A 83 -6.92 8.06 8.32
C PRO A 83 -7.37 7.57 6.95
N ILE A 84 -8.68 7.45 6.78
CA ILE A 84 -9.29 7.19 5.48
C ILE A 84 -9.43 8.52 4.76
N GLU A 85 -8.87 8.62 3.55
CA GLU A 85 -8.97 9.85 2.78
C GLU A 85 -10.26 9.93 1.97
N ALA A 86 -10.69 8.81 1.38
CA ALA A 86 -11.90 8.76 0.56
C ALA A 86 -12.51 7.37 0.58
N GLY A 87 -13.82 7.29 0.45
CA GLY A 87 -14.56 6.05 0.41
C GLY A 87 -15.16 5.67 1.76
N PRO A 88 -15.75 4.45 1.82
CA PRO A 88 -15.80 3.44 0.76
C PRO A 88 -16.72 3.80 -0.40
N PHE A 89 -16.31 3.41 -1.61
CA PHE A 89 -17.09 3.59 -2.83
C PHE A 89 -17.37 2.23 -3.47
N GLU A 90 -18.61 2.01 -3.90
CA GLU A 90 -18.95 0.82 -4.67
C GLU A 90 -18.80 1.12 -6.15
N ARG A 91 -18.08 0.26 -6.87
CA ARG A 91 -17.87 0.41 -8.31
C ARG A 91 -17.98 -0.94 -9.00
N ASP A 92 -18.33 -0.89 -10.28
CA ASP A 92 -18.30 -2.06 -11.14
C ASP A 92 -16.84 -2.40 -11.44
N ALA A 93 -16.45 -3.62 -11.14
CA ALA A 93 -15.09 -4.12 -11.33
C ALA A 93 -14.98 -5.02 -12.57
N GLY A 94 -15.83 -4.84 -13.56
CA GLY A 94 -15.82 -5.60 -14.80
C GLY A 94 -16.16 -7.07 -14.55
N SER A 95 -15.30 -7.97 -15.02
CA SER A 95 -15.54 -9.42 -14.92
C SER A 95 -15.58 -9.95 -13.49
N ARG A 96 -15.10 -9.19 -12.52
CA ARG A 96 -15.13 -9.57 -11.10
C ARG A 96 -16.37 -9.10 -10.37
N GLY A 97 -17.29 -8.44 -11.08
CA GLY A 97 -18.50 -7.90 -10.50
C GLY A 97 -18.26 -6.59 -9.76
N LYS A 98 -19.04 -6.36 -8.71
CA LYS A 98 -18.89 -5.13 -7.92
C LYS A 98 -17.75 -5.23 -6.93
N ALA A 99 -17.05 -4.13 -6.76
CA ALA A 99 -15.99 -4.00 -5.78
C ALA A 99 -16.20 -2.74 -4.95
N ILE A 100 -15.64 -2.75 -3.75
CA ILE A 100 -15.70 -1.63 -2.82
C ILE A 100 -14.28 -1.12 -2.65
N HIS A 101 -14.09 0.19 -2.82
CA HIS A 101 -12.79 0.85 -2.84
C HIS A 101 -12.65 1.81 -1.68
N LEU A 102 -11.47 1.83 -1.07
CA LEU A 102 -11.15 2.67 0.07
C LEU A 102 -9.75 3.24 -0.12
N TYR A 103 -9.58 4.53 0.10
CA TYR A 103 -8.32 5.23 -0.16
C TYR A 103 -7.69 5.80 1.10
N PHE A 104 -6.37 5.69 1.20
CA PHE A 104 -5.58 6.21 2.30
C PHE A 104 -4.17 6.53 1.82
N ARG A 105 -3.29 7.00 2.70
CA ARG A 105 -1.93 7.41 2.34
C ARG A 105 -0.89 6.60 3.10
N ASP A 106 0.26 6.39 2.46
CA ASP A 106 1.44 5.88 3.16
C ASP A 106 2.16 7.03 3.90
N PRO A 107 3.23 6.75 4.69
CA PRO A 107 3.91 7.81 5.44
C PRO A 107 4.46 8.96 4.61
N ASP A 108 4.78 8.73 3.36
CA ASP A 108 5.30 9.77 2.45
C ASP A 108 4.20 10.46 1.64
N GLY A 109 2.95 9.99 1.73
CA GLY A 109 1.82 10.58 1.03
C GLY A 109 1.45 9.89 -0.28
N SER A 110 2.07 8.75 -0.62
CA SER A 110 1.64 7.97 -1.77
C SER A 110 0.19 7.51 -1.59
N LEU A 111 -0.56 7.52 -2.69
CA LEU A 111 -1.96 7.11 -2.65
C LEU A 111 -2.05 5.60 -2.63
N LEU A 112 -2.75 5.07 -1.65
CA LEU A 112 -2.98 3.65 -1.50
C LEU A 112 -4.48 3.37 -1.52
N GLU A 113 -4.80 2.18 -2.01
CA GLU A 113 -6.18 1.76 -2.13
C GLU A 113 -6.32 0.32 -1.65
N PHE A 114 -7.37 0.06 -0.84
CA PHE A 114 -7.88 -1.29 -0.67
C PHE A 114 -9.08 -1.47 -1.57
N VAL A 115 -9.14 -2.60 -2.27
CA VAL A 115 -10.32 -3.03 -3.00
C VAL A 115 -10.80 -4.36 -2.42
N SER A 116 -12.07 -4.43 -2.10
CA SER A 116 -12.71 -5.64 -1.61
C SER A 116 -13.79 -6.11 -2.58
N TYR A 117 -13.77 -7.39 -2.88
CA TYR A 117 -14.81 -8.04 -3.68
C TYR A 117 -15.81 -8.80 -2.79
N GLY A 118 -15.63 -8.71 -1.47
CA GLY A 118 -16.56 -9.25 -0.50
C GLY A 118 -17.69 -8.28 -0.22
N GLU A 119 -18.56 -8.65 0.71
CA GLU A 119 -19.67 -7.82 1.09
C GLU A 119 -19.27 -6.71 2.05
N LEU A 120 -19.96 -5.58 1.96
CA LEU A 120 -19.67 -4.43 2.81
C LEU A 120 -19.94 -4.72 4.27
N GLU A 121 -20.88 -5.59 4.57
CA GLU A 121 -21.46 -5.77 5.90
C GLU A 121 -20.97 -6.99 6.68
N ASP A 122 -19.95 -7.62 6.30
CA ASP A 122 -19.47 -8.81 7.02
C ASP A 122 -19.11 -8.52 8.46
#